data_dc94eeab57f9ef67dc90b22b2326d270
#
_entry.id   dc94eeab57f9ef67dc90b22b2326d270
#
_cell.length_a   1.000
_cell.length_b   1.000
_cell.length_c   1.000
_cell.angle_alpha   90.00
_cell.angle_beta   90.00
_cell.angle_gamma   90.00
#
_symmetry.space_group_name_H-M   'P 1'
#
loop_
_entity.id
_entity.type
_entity.pdbx_description
1 polymer ?
#
loop_
_entity_poly.entity_id
_entity_poly.type
_entity_poly.pdbx_seq_one_letter_code
_entity_poly.pdbx_strand_id
1 'polypeptide(L)'
;MKKVLIAAAFLASFSFAFAQDKMQNNDLKTWYHKDFSTTNVYGVNTNNAYKFLESKGLKPRTVVVGVLDSGVEVDHPGLINNMWKNPNEIPNNGIDDDKNGYVDDIYGWNFIGGKTADVDADNLEVTRVVKEYQEVFEGSDSVKNKVNQAQMPEEYKMYLKSKEIFNTKGDEAKRNYQYFKGFNDAIPSIVATMKGKNLTPQNLSSIKPANQEEARNLQILNSIAQDPSNQGKTPKEVEEYLQKEIKGALKHYESQATKHYNLDFDPRAEIVGDDYDNYNEKFYGNNHYEGPDASHGTHVSGIIAGYPHGNEVQYGVAHKVAKIMTVRAVPDGDERDKDVANAIRYAVDNGAKILNMSFGKPVSPGKKYVWDAMKYAESKGVLLVKAAGNDNQNLAEHHYFPTSFMKPSDDKPIVSNMIVVGASTNDKDFLRAGFSNYNGKMVDVFAPGQEIYSAVPDAKYEYLQGTSMASPVVAGAAAVLWAYMPSLTPQQIKEALVKTVNKSTVNANTNENSRFDQISVSGGVIDLYKAAQYAYDHFYNKKAHAPQKAKTAKKAKK
;
A
#
# COMPACT_ATOMS: atom_id res chain seq x y z
N MET A 1 -28.55 -11.71 22.92
CA MET A 1 -28.96 -12.20 21.59
C MET A 1 -28.34 -11.43 20.43
N LYS A 2 -28.28 -10.07 20.41
CA LYS A 2 -27.64 -9.30 19.30
C LYS A 2 -26.13 -9.52 19.13
N LYS A 3 -25.36 -9.85 20.17
CA LYS A 3 -23.87 -10.00 20.11
C LYS A 3 -23.39 -11.34 19.53
N VAL A 4 -24.21 -12.38 19.52
CA VAL A 4 -23.86 -13.70 18.95
C VAL A 4 -24.23 -13.75 17.45
N LEU A 5 -25.24 -13.00 17.04
CA LEU A 5 -25.57 -12.83 15.61
C LEU A 5 -24.51 -12.02 14.86
N ILE A 6 -23.77 -11.15 15.54
CA ILE A 6 -22.68 -10.38 14.94
C ILE A 6 -21.47 -11.27 14.64
N ALA A 7 -21.15 -12.29 15.48
CA ALA A 7 -20.06 -13.25 15.22
C ALA A 7 -20.35 -14.13 14.00
N ALA A 8 -21.56 -14.63 13.88
CA ALA A 8 -21.98 -15.41 12.72
C ALA A 8 -22.09 -14.55 11.45
N ALA A 9 -22.47 -13.26 11.56
CA ALA A 9 -22.50 -12.32 10.46
C ALA A 9 -21.09 -11.87 10.02
N PHE A 10 -20.11 -11.78 10.95
CA PHE A 10 -18.72 -11.48 10.60
C PHE A 10 -18.02 -12.68 9.93
N LEU A 11 -18.29 -13.91 10.37
CA LEU A 11 -17.82 -15.13 9.69
C LEU A 11 -18.48 -15.30 8.31
N ALA A 12 -19.72 -14.87 8.14
CA ALA A 12 -20.43 -14.90 6.85
C ALA A 12 -20.02 -13.76 5.89
N SER A 13 -19.47 -12.66 6.38
CA SER A 13 -18.97 -11.56 5.53
C SER A 13 -17.53 -11.74 5.05
N PHE A 14 -16.76 -12.66 5.65
CA PHE A 14 -15.49 -13.13 5.12
C PHE A 14 -15.69 -14.44 4.34
N SER A 15 -16.36 -14.35 3.21
CA SER A 15 -16.61 -15.50 2.32
C SER A 15 -15.33 -15.90 1.59
N PHE A 16 -14.45 -16.67 2.25
CA PHE A 16 -13.29 -17.31 1.60
C PHE A 16 -13.67 -18.41 0.61
N ALA A 17 -14.94 -18.86 0.56
CA ALA A 17 -15.42 -19.80 -0.46
C ALA A 17 -15.23 -19.27 -1.90
N PHE A 18 -15.16 -17.95 -2.08
CA PHE A 18 -14.84 -17.35 -3.39
C PHE A 18 -13.35 -17.40 -3.76
N ALA A 19 -12.44 -17.58 -2.81
CA ALA A 19 -11.01 -17.49 -3.09
C ALA A 19 -10.48 -18.73 -3.84
N GLN A 20 -10.99 -19.92 -3.56
CA GLN A 20 -10.47 -21.16 -4.15
C GLN A 20 -10.91 -21.35 -5.61
N ASP A 21 -12.14 -20.98 -5.96
CA ASP A 21 -12.60 -20.94 -7.36
C ASP A 21 -11.96 -19.78 -8.13
N LYS A 22 -11.73 -18.64 -7.48
CA LYS A 22 -11.04 -17.47 -8.05
C LYS A 22 -9.57 -17.77 -8.36
N MET A 23 -8.87 -18.53 -7.53
CA MET A 23 -7.46 -18.89 -7.75
C MET A 23 -7.23 -19.70 -9.04
N GLN A 24 -8.22 -20.41 -9.54
CA GLN A 24 -8.13 -21.18 -10.79
C GLN A 24 -8.51 -20.39 -12.04
N ASN A 25 -9.13 -19.21 -11.87
CA ASN A 25 -9.56 -18.39 -13.00
C ASN A 25 -8.46 -17.39 -13.42
N ASN A 26 -7.70 -17.72 -14.45
CA ASN A 26 -6.63 -16.86 -15.00
C ASN A 26 -7.14 -15.47 -15.43
N ASP A 27 -8.40 -15.34 -15.79
CA ASP A 27 -9.03 -14.07 -16.14
C ASP A 27 -9.15 -13.12 -14.92
N LEU A 28 -9.39 -13.69 -13.73
CA LEU A 28 -9.40 -12.91 -12.50
C LEU A 28 -7.99 -12.58 -12.01
N LYS A 29 -7.01 -13.48 -12.20
CA LYS A 29 -5.61 -13.22 -11.84
C LYS A 29 -5.01 -12.04 -12.61
N THR A 30 -5.51 -11.75 -13.81
CA THR A 30 -4.96 -10.72 -14.71
C THR A 30 -5.97 -9.65 -15.11
N TRP A 31 -7.10 -9.52 -14.41
CA TRP A 31 -8.18 -8.61 -14.79
C TRP A 31 -7.72 -7.15 -14.90
N TYR A 32 -6.79 -6.73 -14.07
CA TYR A 32 -6.29 -5.36 -14.04
C TYR A 32 -5.50 -4.95 -15.29
N HIS A 33 -5.13 -5.91 -16.17
CA HIS A 33 -4.53 -5.65 -17.48
C HIS A 33 -5.53 -5.51 -18.63
N LYS A 34 -6.82 -5.82 -18.41
CA LYS A 34 -7.84 -5.87 -19.46
C LYS A 34 -8.09 -4.50 -20.08
N ASP A 35 -8.59 -4.52 -21.33
CA ASP A 35 -9.06 -3.36 -22.07
C ASP A 35 -10.55 -3.16 -21.84
N PHE A 36 -10.94 -1.98 -21.35
CA PHE A 36 -12.34 -1.64 -21.10
C PHE A 36 -13.20 -1.71 -22.37
N SER A 37 -12.68 -1.26 -23.49
CA SER A 37 -13.47 -1.15 -24.74
C SER A 37 -13.93 -2.50 -25.28
N THR A 38 -13.18 -3.57 -25.02
CA THR A 38 -13.47 -4.93 -25.51
C THR A 38 -14.05 -5.85 -24.45
N THR A 39 -13.74 -5.62 -23.17
CA THR A 39 -14.13 -6.54 -22.09
C THR A 39 -15.16 -5.95 -21.12
N ASN A 40 -15.42 -4.66 -21.20
CA ASN A 40 -16.25 -3.92 -20.24
C ASN A 40 -15.74 -3.98 -18.78
N VAL A 41 -14.43 -4.30 -18.59
CA VAL A 41 -13.72 -4.32 -17.33
C VAL A 41 -12.73 -3.17 -17.29
N TYR A 42 -12.74 -2.35 -16.25
CA TYR A 42 -11.86 -1.19 -16.08
C TYR A 42 -10.42 -1.60 -15.67
N GLY A 43 -9.78 -2.43 -16.49
CA GLY A 43 -8.35 -2.67 -16.42
C GLY A 43 -7.56 -1.56 -17.11
N VAL A 44 -6.22 -1.63 -17.02
CA VAL A 44 -5.35 -0.54 -17.51
C VAL A 44 -4.83 -0.73 -18.94
N ASN A 45 -5.32 -1.73 -19.67
CA ASN A 45 -5.03 -1.94 -21.10
C ASN A 45 -3.54 -2.10 -21.43
N THR A 46 -2.82 -2.85 -20.59
CA THR A 46 -1.36 -3.01 -20.64
C THR A 46 -0.86 -3.54 -21.97
N ASN A 47 -1.48 -4.62 -22.48
CA ASN A 47 -1.00 -5.32 -23.66
C ASN A 47 -1.11 -4.49 -24.95
N ASN A 48 -2.19 -3.71 -25.09
CA ASN A 48 -2.35 -2.83 -26.25
C ASN A 48 -1.36 -1.65 -26.19
N ALA A 49 -1.03 -1.16 -24.98
CA ALA A 49 -0.02 -0.13 -24.81
C ALA A 49 1.36 -0.60 -25.30
N TYR A 50 1.80 -1.79 -24.89
CA TYR A 50 3.06 -2.37 -25.41
C TYR A 50 3.06 -2.52 -26.92
N LYS A 51 2.00 -3.12 -27.48
CA LYS A 51 1.85 -3.27 -28.96
C LYS A 51 1.94 -1.95 -29.70
N PHE A 52 1.29 -0.90 -29.17
CA PHE A 52 1.33 0.43 -29.75
C PHE A 52 2.74 1.00 -29.74
N LEU A 53 3.40 1.00 -28.59
CA LEU A 53 4.75 1.56 -28.46
C LEU A 53 5.77 0.82 -29.33
N GLU A 54 5.69 -0.49 -29.39
CA GLU A 54 6.51 -1.34 -30.26
C GLU A 54 6.21 -1.06 -31.75
N SER A 55 4.93 -0.86 -32.13
CA SER A 55 4.53 -0.52 -33.53
C SER A 55 5.08 0.83 -34.02
N LYS A 56 5.41 1.74 -33.08
CA LYS A 56 6.08 3.01 -33.39
C LYS A 56 7.60 2.87 -33.55
N GLY A 57 8.13 1.66 -33.49
CA GLY A 57 9.57 1.39 -33.58
C GLY A 57 10.37 1.85 -32.38
N LEU A 58 9.69 2.14 -31.25
CA LEU A 58 10.35 2.58 -30.01
C LEU A 58 11.04 1.39 -29.34
N LYS A 59 12.25 1.64 -28.84
CA LYS A 59 13.01 0.65 -28.05
C LYS A 59 13.02 1.10 -26.59
N PRO A 60 12.60 0.24 -25.64
CA PRO A 60 12.54 0.62 -24.25
C PRO A 60 13.95 0.70 -23.64
N ARG A 61 14.06 1.52 -22.59
CA ARG A 61 15.18 1.52 -21.63
C ARG A 61 14.67 0.99 -20.30
N THR A 62 15.57 0.44 -19.51
CA THR A 62 15.25 0.06 -18.14
C THR A 62 14.88 1.30 -17.31
N VAL A 63 13.85 1.19 -16.49
CA VAL A 63 13.40 2.21 -15.52
C VAL A 63 13.50 1.61 -14.12
N VAL A 64 14.19 2.29 -13.22
CA VAL A 64 14.26 1.90 -11.81
C VAL A 64 13.07 2.51 -11.08
N VAL A 65 12.31 1.65 -10.39
CA VAL A 65 11.18 2.02 -9.54
C VAL A 65 11.56 1.70 -8.09
N GLY A 66 11.68 2.73 -7.26
CA GLY A 66 11.86 2.57 -5.81
C GLY A 66 10.53 2.20 -5.16
N VAL A 67 10.49 1.07 -4.48
CA VAL A 67 9.36 0.62 -3.67
C VAL A 67 9.70 0.93 -2.21
N LEU A 68 9.12 2.01 -1.69
CA LEU A 68 9.22 2.40 -0.29
C LEU A 68 8.09 1.67 0.45
N ASP A 69 8.44 0.64 1.24
CA ASP A 69 7.46 -0.30 1.77
C ASP A 69 7.98 -1.07 2.99
N SER A 70 7.30 -2.18 3.35
CA SER A 70 7.65 -3.03 4.51
C SER A 70 8.82 -3.98 4.27
N GLY A 71 9.32 -4.09 3.04
CA GLY A 71 10.34 -5.02 2.58
C GLY A 71 9.89 -5.81 1.36
N VAL A 72 10.83 -6.46 0.68
CA VAL A 72 10.58 -7.26 -0.53
C VAL A 72 11.42 -8.53 -0.49
N GLU A 73 10.80 -9.70 -0.73
CA GLU A 73 11.51 -10.97 -1.00
C GLU A 73 12.21 -10.85 -2.36
N VAL A 74 13.49 -10.48 -2.34
CA VAL A 74 14.24 -10.14 -3.55
C VAL A 74 14.56 -11.34 -4.45
N ASP A 75 14.59 -12.54 -3.89
CA ASP A 75 14.82 -13.81 -4.59
C ASP A 75 13.52 -14.54 -4.98
N HIS A 76 12.35 -13.92 -4.75
CA HIS A 76 11.08 -14.46 -5.22
C HIS A 76 11.16 -14.81 -6.71
N PRO A 77 10.82 -16.06 -7.12
CA PRO A 77 11.03 -16.54 -8.50
C PRO A 77 10.30 -15.73 -9.58
N GLY A 78 9.21 -15.03 -9.22
CA GLY A 78 8.50 -14.10 -10.08
C GLY A 78 9.03 -12.66 -10.07
N LEU A 79 10.11 -12.36 -9.33
CA LEU A 79 10.66 -11.00 -9.19
C LEU A 79 12.16 -10.90 -9.44
N ILE A 80 12.94 -11.92 -9.10
CA ILE A 80 14.42 -11.88 -9.03
C ILE A 80 15.09 -11.29 -10.28
N ASN A 81 14.57 -11.59 -11.47
CA ASN A 81 15.11 -11.06 -12.72
C ASN A 81 14.80 -9.56 -12.93
N ASN A 82 13.83 -9.03 -12.21
CA ASN A 82 13.40 -7.63 -12.26
C ASN A 82 13.76 -6.84 -11.00
N MET A 83 14.60 -7.39 -10.12
CA MET A 83 15.20 -6.61 -9.04
C MET A 83 16.30 -5.70 -9.59
N TRP A 84 16.35 -4.46 -9.07
CA TRP A 84 17.49 -3.57 -9.27
C TRP A 84 18.69 -4.12 -8.49
N LYS A 85 19.86 -3.94 -9.06
CA LYS A 85 21.12 -4.22 -8.36
C LYS A 85 22.00 -2.98 -8.44
N ASN A 86 22.55 -2.55 -7.31
CA ASN A 86 23.52 -1.47 -7.30
C ASN A 86 24.73 -1.88 -8.16
N PRO A 87 24.97 -1.21 -9.30
CA PRO A 87 26.05 -1.63 -10.20
C PRO A 87 27.45 -1.32 -9.65
N ASN A 88 27.55 -0.56 -8.57
CA ASN A 88 28.79 -0.07 -8.00
C ASN A 88 29.16 -0.81 -6.70
N GLU A 89 28.31 -1.71 -6.21
CA GLU A 89 28.54 -2.53 -5.02
C GLU A 89 29.01 -3.94 -5.36
N ILE A 90 29.97 -4.46 -4.60
CA ILE A 90 30.43 -5.86 -4.65
C ILE A 90 29.71 -6.63 -3.53
N PRO A 91 28.82 -7.57 -3.87
CA PRO A 91 27.97 -8.22 -2.88
C PRO A 91 28.70 -8.87 -1.72
N ASN A 92 28.25 -8.60 -0.49
CA ASN A 92 28.65 -9.28 0.75
C ASN A 92 30.15 -9.16 1.08
N ASN A 93 30.78 -8.05 0.71
CA ASN A 93 32.17 -7.81 1.06
C ASN A 93 32.33 -6.96 2.35
N GLY A 94 31.25 -6.41 2.90
CA GLY A 94 31.22 -5.57 4.10
C GLY A 94 31.81 -4.17 3.89
N ILE A 95 31.90 -3.72 2.64
CA ILE A 95 32.47 -2.43 2.26
C ILE A 95 31.41 -1.64 1.49
N ASP A 96 31.32 -0.35 1.73
CA ASP A 96 30.60 0.61 0.91
C ASP A 96 31.52 0.98 -0.27
N ASP A 97 31.40 0.22 -1.39
CA ASP A 97 32.30 0.33 -2.53
C ASP A 97 32.08 1.61 -3.33
N ASP A 98 30.85 2.12 -3.41
CA ASP A 98 30.52 3.35 -4.12
C ASP A 98 30.54 4.61 -3.23
N LYS A 99 30.78 4.42 -1.94
CA LYS A 99 30.94 5.49 -0.93
C LYS A 99 29.70 6.38 -0.81
N ASN A 100 28.53 5.78 -0.98
CA ASN A 100 27.25 6.47 -0.84
C ASN A 100 26.77 6.54 0.63
N GLY A 101 27.44 5.84 1.55
CA GLY A 101 27.16 5.76 2.99
C GLY A 101 26.36 4.54 3.42
N TYR A 102 26.11 3.58 2.51
CA TYR A 102 25.25 2.40 2.73
C TYR A 102 25.99 1.13 2.30
N VAL A 103 26.49 0.37 3.28
CA VAL A 103 27.33 -0.82 3.06
C VAL A 103 26.53 -1.96 2.44
N ASP A 104 27.02 -2.55 1.34
CA ASP A 104 26.37 -3.68 0.64
C ASP A 104 24.90 -3.44 0.28
N ASP A 105 24.52 -2.25 -0.18
CA ASP A 105 23.14 -1.90 -0.56
C ASP A 105 22.74 -2.44 -1.94
N ILE A 106 22.93 -3.74 -2.13
CA ILE A 106 22.84 -4.43 -3.42
C ILE A 106 21.47 -4.31 -4.09
N TYR A 107 20.39 -4.45 -3.32
CA TYR A 107 19.01 -4.37 -3.84
C TYR A 107 18.26 -3.13 -3.32
N GLY A 108 18.91 -2.39 -2.41
CA GLY A 108 18.32 -1.24 -1.73
C GLY A 108 18.75 -1.14 -0.27
N TRP A 109 17.94 -0.51 0.59
CA TRP A 109 18.27 -0.25 1.97
C TRP A 109 17.08 -0.39 2.92
N ASN A 110 17.38 -0.66 4.20
CA ASN A 110 16.41 -0.77 5.29
C ASN A 110 16.67 0.31 6.34
N PHE A 111 15.82 1.36 6.37
CA PHE A 111 15.92 2.46 7.33
C PHE A 111 15.34 2.14 8.72
N ILE A 112 14.68 1.00 8.88
CA ILE A 112 14.13 0.55 10.16
C ILE A 112 14.82 -0.74 10.63
N GLY A 113 16.06 -0.93 10.19
CA GLY A 113 16.95 -2.01 10.63
C GLY A 113 17.98 -1.52 11.63
N GLY A 114 18.53 -2.44 12.39
CA GLY A 114 19.64 -2.23 13.32
C GLY A 114 20.73 -3.26 13.17
N LYS A 115 21.69 -3.26 14.09
CA LYS A 115 22.85 -4.17 14.03
C LYS A 115 22.50 -5.64 14.23
N THR A 116 21.46 -5.95 15.00
CA THR A 116 21.13 -7.30 15.45
C THR A 116 19.70 -7.70 15.17
N ALA A 117 18.83 -6.76 14.85
CA ALA A 117 17.42 -6.98 14.60
C ALA A 117 16.84 -5.89 13.67
N ASP A 118 15.68 -6.15 13.14
CA ASP A 118 14.89 -5.19 12.37
C ASP A 118 13.58 -4.88 13.10
N VAL A 119 13.09 -3.65 12.96
CA VAL A 119 11.78 -3.28 13.49
C VAL A 119 10.71 -4.04 12.72
N ASP A 120 9.96 -4.92 13.41
CA ASP A 120 8.81 -5.64 12.86
C ASP A 120 7.56 -4.75 12.91
N ALA A 121 7.21 -4.29 14.11
CA ALA A 121 6.07 -3.42 14.34
C ALA A 121 6.48 -2.14 15.06
N ASP A 122 5.71 -1.08 14.89
CA ASP A 122 5.85 0.19 15.62
C ASP A 122 4.46 0.70 16.02
N ASN A 123 4.39 1.68 16.92
CA ASN A 123 3.13 2.32 17.24
C ASN A 123 2.69 3.30 16.12
N LEU A 124 1.41 3.64 16.11
CA LEU A 124 0.89 4.62 15.16
C LEU A 124 1.37 6.03 15.51
N GLU A 125 1.45 6.90 14.52
CA GLU A 125 1.86 8.30 14.71
C GLU A 125 0.95 9.03 15.70
N VAL A 126 -0.36 8.76 15.67
CA VAL A 126 -1.29 9.33 16.66
C VAL A 126 -0.92 8.94 18.09
N THR A 127 -0.41 7.72 18.31
CA THR A 127 0.05 7.24 19.62
C THR A 127 1.32 7.97 20.03
N ARG A 128 2.27 8.17 19.12
CA ARG A 128 3.51 8.93 19.36
C ARG A 128 3.21 10.38 19.71
N VAL A 129 2.33 11.03 18.96
CA VAL A 129 1.87 12.41 19.23
C VAL A 129 1.19 12.52 20.60
N VAL A 130 0.34 11.56 20.98
CA VAL A 130 -0.26 11.56 22.33
C VAL A 130 0.81 11.41 23.40
N LYS A 131 1.76 10.48 23.25
CA LYS A 131 2.86 10.28 24.20
C LYS A 131 3.71 11.55 24.37
N GLU A 132 4.05 12.22 23.28
CA GLU A 132 4.89 13.42 23.28
C GLU A 132 4.21 14.63 23.92
N TYR A 133 2.93 14.85 23.60
CA TYR A 133 2.26 16.11 23.93
C TYR A 133 1.28 16.04 25.12
N GLN A 134 0.97 14.86 25.65
CA GLN A 134 0.01 14.71 26.75
C GLN A 134 0.42 15.53 27.98
N GLU A 135 1.67 15.42 28.43
CA GLU A 135 2.17 16.19 29.59
C GLU A 135 2.37 17.69 29.25
N VAL A 136 2.60 18.02 27.99
CA VAL A 136 2.77 19.42 27.53
C VAL A 136 1.46 20.19 27.59
N PHE A 137 0.35 19.56 27.19
CA PHE A 137 -0.95 20.23 27.05
C PHE A 137 -1.95 19.90 28.15
N GLU A 138 -1.78 18.79 28.86
CA GLU A 138 -2.72 18.28 29.87
C GLU A 138 -2.00 17.76 31.13
N GLY A 139 -0.75 18.18 31.37
CA GLY A 139 -0.03 17.87 32.61
C GLY A 139 -0.67 18.49 33.86
N SER A 140 -0.08 18.28 35.01
CA SER A 140 -0.63 18.70 36.29
C SER A 140 -0.73 20.22 36.49
N ASP A 141 0.07 21.03 35.78
CA ASP A 141 0.05 22.50 35.86
C ASP A 141 -0.90 23.09 34.80
N SER A 142 -2.15 23.36 35.20
CA SER A 142 -3.17 23.89 34.30
C SER A 142 -2.89 25.29 33.73
N VAL A 143 -2.06 26.12 34.39
CA VAL A 143 -1.67 27.43 33.89
C VAL A 143 -0.65 27.28 32.78
N LYS A 144 0.38 26.46 32.98
CA LYS A 144 1.38 26.12 31.99
C LYS A 144 0.74 25.47 30.76
N ASN A 145 -0.22 24.57 30.94
CA ASN A 145 -0.94 23.92 29.86
C ASN A 145 -1.61 24.94 28.93
N LYS A 146 -2.33 25.94 29.49
CA LYS A 146 -2.97 27.00 28.72
C LYS A 146 -1.97 27.87 27.96
N VAL A 147 -0.81 28.17 28.57
CA VAL A 147 0.27 28.90 27.91
C VAL A 147 0.82 28.08 26.72
N ASN A 148 1.10 26.80 26.92
CA ASN A 148 1.60 25.93 25.85
C ASN A 148 0.57 25.80 24.71
N GLN A 149 -0.72 25.61 25.03
CA GLN A 149 -1.80 25.55 24.04
C GLN A 149 -1.88 26.82 23.17
N ALA A 150 -1.64 27.99 23.77
CA ALA A 150 -1.65 29.27 23.07
C ALA A 150 -0.38 29.50 22.24
N GLN A 151 0.77 29.02 22.68
CA GLN A 151 2.08 29.21 22.03
C GLN A 151 2.32 28.18 20.91
N MET A 152 1.69 27.00 20.97
CA MET A 152 1.86 25.87 20.04
C MET A 152 0.51 25.45 19.44
N PRO A 153 -0.22 26.33 18.73
CA PRO A 153 -1.60 26.07 18.32
C PRO A 153 -1.74 24.95 17.28
N GLU A 154 -0.75 24.77 16.39
CA GLU A 154 -0.78 23.70 15.37
C GLU A 154 -0.48 22.34 16.00
N GLU A 155 0.49 22.26 16.92
CA GLU A 155 0.82 21.06 17.70
C GLU A 155 -0.36 20.68 18.62
N TYR A 156 -0.98 21.65 19.26
CA TYR A 156 -2.15 21.42 20.08
C TYR A 156 -3.34 20.87 19.28
N LYS A 157 -3.60 21.43 18.10
CA LYS A 157 -4.62 20.91 17.19
C LYS A 157 -4.31 19.47 16.73
N MET A 158 -3.06 19.21 16.40
CA MET A 158 -2.59 17.86 16.03
C MET A 158 -2.75 16.89 17.19
N TYR A 159 -2.39 17.30 18.42
CA TYR A 159 -2.58 16.52 19.64
C TYR A 159 -4.05 16.18 19.88
N LEU A 160 -4.95 17.15 19.79
CA LEU A 160 -6.39 16.90 20.01
C LEU A 160 -6.95 15.88 19.01
N LYS A 161 -6.60 16.02 17.73
CA LYS A 161 -6.98 15.05 16.68
C LYS A 161 -6.42 13.67 16.99
N SER A 162 -5.14 13.60 17.36
CA SER A 162 -4.47 12.32 17.67
C SER A 162 -5.07 11.66 18.88
N LYS A 163 -5.39 12.41 19.93
CA LYS A 163 -6.03 11.93 21.15
C LYS A 163 -7.43 11.37 20.89
N GLU A 164 -8.21 12.03 20.05
CA GLU A 164 -9.53 11.54 19.64
C GLU A 164 -9.43 10.17 18.95
N ILE A 165 -8.53 10.06 17.95
CA ILE A 165 -8.30 8.80 17.24
C ILE A 165 -7.76 7.73 18.18
N PHE A 166 -6.75 8.07 18.99
CA PHE A 166 -6.13 7.15 19.95
C PHE A 166 -7.16 6.56 20.93
N ASN A 167 -8.00 7.39 21.54
CA ASN A 167 -9.02 6.93 22.46
C ASN A 167 -10.09 6.09 21.74
N THR A 168 -10.63 6.57 20.64
CA THR A 168 -11.74 5.91 19.95
C THR A 168 -11.31 4.58 19.33
N LYS A 169 -10.23 4.59 18.57
CA LYS A 169 -9.73 3.42 17.83
C LYS A 169 -8.96 2.46 18.73
N GLY A 170 -8.21 2.98 19.71
CA GLY A 170 -7.52 2.16 20.69
C GLY A 170 -8.48 1.35 21.57
N ASP A 171 -9.58 1.97 22.01
CA ASP A 171 -10.62 1.24 22.75
C ASP A 171 -11.35 0.22 21.89
N GLU A 172 -11.59 0.54 20.60
CA GLU A 172 -12.14 -0.41 19.63
C GLU A 172 -11.20 -1.61 19.43
N ALA A 173 -9.90 -1.35 19.24
CA ALA A 173 -8.87 -2.36 19.06
C ALA A 173 -8.79 -3.31 20.26
N LYS A 174 -8.76 -2.76 21.49
CA LYS A 174 -8.74 -3.56 22.72
C LYS A 174 -9.98 -4.45 22.85
N ARG A 175 -11.17 -3.92 22.54
CA ARG A 175 -12.42 -4.72 22.59
C ARG A 175 -12.41 -5.84 21.54
N ASN A 176 -11.96 -5.54 20.35
CA ASN A 176 -11.88 -6.52 19.26
C ASN A 176 -10.84 -7.60 19.57
N TYR A 177 -9.65 -7.22 20.07
CA TYR A 177 -8.65 -8.20 20.49
C TYR A 177 -9.19 -9.14 21.56
N GLN A 178 -9.81 -8.62 22.60
CA GLN A 178 -10.41 -9.45 23.64
C GLN A 178 -11.51 -10.38 23.10
N TYR A 179 -12.29 -9.90 22.14
CA TYR A 179 -13.31 -10.71 21.48
C TYR A 179 -12.72 -11.88 20.68
N PHE A 180 -11.75 -11.60 19.78
CA PHE A 180 -11.13 -12.65 18.97
C PHE A 180 -10.26 -13.59 19.80
N LYS A 181 -9.57 -13.07 20.83
CA LYS A 181 -8.85 -13.89 21.80
C LYS A 181 -9.80 -14.82 22.56
N GLY A 182 -10.89 -14.31 23.08
CA GLY A 182 -11.90 -15.12 23.76
C GLY A 182 -12.53 -16.18 22.85
N PHE A 183 -12.73 -15.86 21.57
CA PHE A 183 -13.20 -16.85 20.58
C PHE A 183 -12.14 -17.94 20.34
N ASN A 184 -10.87 -17.55 20.15
CA ASN A 184 -9.76 -18.48 19.99
C ASN A 184 -9.64 -19.43 21.20
N ASP A 185 -9.71 -18.90 22.41
CA ASP A 185 -9.64 -19.67 23.64
C ASP A 185 -10.85 -20.62 23.80
N ALA A 186 -11.99 -20.31 23.16
CA ALA A 186 -13.20 -21.14 23.19
C ALA A 186 -13.21 -22.24 22.12
N ILE A 187 -12.34 -22.24 21.09
CA ILE A 187 -12.31 -23.23 20.01
C ILE A 187 -12.29 -24.67 20.52
N PRO A 188 -11.46 -25.06 21.52
CA PRO A 188 -11.48 -26.43 22.06
C PRO A 188 -12.84 -26.82 22.64
N SER A 189 -13.56 -25.91 23.34
CA SER A 189 -14.90 -26.15 23.86
C SER A 189 -15.94 -26.28 22.75
N ILE A 190 -15.83 -25.45 21.69
CA ILE A 190 -16.71 -25.52 20.51
C ILE A 190 -16.56 -26.89 19.87
N VAL A 191 -15.36 -27.34 19.63
CA VAL A 191 -15.06 -28.63 19.00
C VAL A 191 -15.47 -29.81 19.90
N ALA A 192 -15.25 -29.73 21.20
CA ALA A 192 -15.69 -30.76 22.17
C ALA A 192 -17.21 -30.96 22.16
N THR A 193 -17.98 -29.91 21.83
CA THR A 193 -19.46 -29.99 21.71
C THR A 193 -19.89 -30.95 20.59
N MET A 194 -19.03 -31.24 19.59
CA MET A 194 -19.30 -32.25 18.54
C MET A 194 -19.37 -33.68 19.07
N LYS A 195 -18.89 -33.92 20.29
CA LYS A 195 -18.89 -35.24 20.96
C LYS A 195 -18.26 -36.34 20.08
N GLY A 196 -17.18 -35.99 19.39
CA GLY A 196 -16.43 -36.91 18.50
C GLY A 196 -17.09 -37.19 17.14
N LYS A 197 -18.25 -36.59 16.85
CA LYS A 197 -18.95 -36.78 15.56
C LYS A 197 -18.43 -35.80 14.51
N ASN A 198 -18.53 -36.18 13.24
CA ASN A 198 -18.21 -35.30 12.14
C ASN A 198 -19.27 -34.21 11.99
N LEU A 199 -18.85 -33.07 11.44
CA LEU A 199 -19.65 -31.87 11.22
C LEU A 199 -20.70 -32.13 10.10
N THR A 200 -21.90 -32.53 10.51
CA THR A 200 -23.06 -32.67 9.59
C THR A 200 -24.31 -32.14 10.30
N PRO A 201 -25.30 -31.59 9.56
CA PRO A 201 -26.58 -31.17 10.16
C PRO A 201 -27.27 -32.28 10.97
N GLN A 202 -27.18 -33.55 10.47
CA GLN A 202 -27.77 -34.72 11.14
C GLN A 202 -27.08 -35.01 12.48
N ASN A 203 -25.75 -35.00 12.50
CA ASN A 203 -24.99 -35.22 13.72
C ASN A 203 -25.24 -34.12 14.75
N LEU A 204 -25.21 -32.84 14.33
CA LEU A 204 -25.42 -31.71 15.20
C LEU A 204 -26.83 -31.69 15.80
N SER A 205 -27.87 -32.00 15.01
CA SER A 205 -29.26 -32.06 15.48
C SER A 205 -29.49 -33.17 16.52
N SER A 206 -28.65 -34.21 16.54
CA SER A 206 -28.70 -35.30 17.53
C SER A 206 -28.10 -34.93 18.89
N ILE A 207 -27.37 -33.81 18.99
CA ILE A 207 -26.71 -33.37 20.22
C ILE A 207 -27.68 -32.49 21.06
N LYS A 208 -27.98 -32.96 22.26
CA LYS A 208 -28.71 -32.15 23.25
C LYS A 208 -27.69 -31.36 24.07
N PRO A 209 -27.76 -30.00 24.05
CA PRO A 209 -26.84 -29.19 24.85
C PRO A 209 -27.11 -29.36 26.35
N ALA A 210 -26.04 -29.55 27.13
CA ALA A 210 -26.13 -29.70 28.57
C ALA A 210 -26.28 -28.36 29.32
N ASN A 211 -25.84 -27.27 28.66
CA ASN A 211 -25.86 -25.92 29.21
C ASN A 211 -25.93 -24.85 28.12
N GLN A 212 -25.95 -23.58 28.50
CA GLN A 212 -26.02 -22.44 27.58
C GLN A 212 -24.78 -22.30 26.70
N GLU A 213 -23.61 -22.71 27.18
CA GLU A 213 -22.36 -22.69 26.41
C GLU A 213 -22.42 -23.70 25.25
N GLU A 214 -22.75 -24.97 25.54
CA GLU A 214 -22.93 -25.96 24.50
C GLU A 214 -24.02 -25.58 23.49
N ALA A 215 -25.09 -24.91 23.94
CA ALA A 215 -26.13 -24.43 23.04
C ALA A 215 -25.59 -23.34 22.08
N ARG A 216 -24.73 -22.43 22.55
CA ARG A 216 -24.03 -21.44 21.73
C ARG A 216 -23.05 -22.08 20.76
N ASN A 217 -22.26 -23.01 21.25
CA ASN A 217 -21.29 -23.76 20.43
C ASN A 217 -21.99 -24.50 19.29
N LEU A 218 -23.13 -25.13 19.56
CA LEU A 218 -23.96 -25.77 18.51
C LEU A 218 -24.46 -24.77 17.46
N GLN A 219 -24.80 -23.52 17.83
CA GLN A 219 -25.19 -22.50 16.87
C GLN A 219 -24.02 -22.14 15.94
N ILE A 220 -22.80 -22.01 16.47
CA ILE A 220 -21.59 -21.76 15.68
C ILE A 220 -21.34 -22.92 14.72
N LEU A 221 -21.34 -24.17 15.22
CA LEU A 221 -21.13 -25.36 14.41
C LEU A 221 -22.18 -25.53 13.31
N ASN A 222 -23.47 -25.23 13.60
CA ASN A 222 -24.51 -25.26 12.60
C ASN A 222 -24.30 -24.19 11.51
N SER A 223 -23.81 -23.00 11.87
CA SER A 223 -23.47 -21.95 10.87
C SER A 223 -22.34 -22.42 9.94
N ILE A 224 -21.30 -23.07 10.50
CA ILE A 224 -20.19 -23.60 9.70
C ILE A 224 -20.67 -24.74 8.78
N ALA A 225 -21.57 -25.60 9.27
CA ALA A 225 -22.12 -26.73 8.53
C ALA A 225 -23.08 -26.32 7.40
N GLN A 226 -23.51 -25.05 7.32
CA GLN A 226 -24.29 -24.54 6.19
C GLN A 226 -23.48 -24.50 4.89
N ASP A 227 -22.17 -24.30 4.98
CA ASP A 227 -21.29 -24.40 3.83
C ASP A 227 -21.02 -25.89 3.51
N PRO A 228 -21.40 -26.36 2.29
CA PRO A 228 -21.18 -27.75 1.88
C PRO A 228 -19.71 -28.18 1.95
N SER A 229 -18.76 -27.27 1.75
CA SER A 229 -17.31 -27.56 1.80
C SER A 229 -16.81 -27.93 3.20
N ASN A 230 -17.56 -27.55 4.23
CA ASN A 230 -17.25 -27.85 5.63
C ASN A 230 -17.92 -29.13 6.13
N GLN A 231 -18.90 -29.65 5.40
CA GLN A 231 -19.62 -30.85 5.82
C GLN A 231 -18.72 -32.11 5.79
N GLY A 232 -18.86 -32.94 6.80
CA GLY A 232 -18.07 -34.16 6.95
C GLY A 232 -16.74 -33.97 7.68
N LYS A 233 -16.29 -32.73 7.94
CA LYS A 233 -15.06 -32.48 8.71
C LYS A 233 -15.10 -33.15 10.08
N THR A 234 -13.99 -33.78 10.44
CA THR A 234 -13.74 -34.29 11.77
C THR A 234 -13.59 -33.15 12.80
N PRO A 235 -13.72 -33.41 14.10
CA PRO A 235 -13.46 -32.39 15.13
C PRO A 235 -12.11 -31.69 14.98
N LYS A 236 -11.04 -32.41 14.65
CA LYS A 236 -9.72 -31.83 14.42
C LYS A 236 -9.68 -30.89 13.20
N GLU A 237 -10.30 -31.30 12.09
CA GLU A 237 -10.38 -30.45 10.90
C GLU A 237 -11.24 -29.21 11.12
N VAL A 238 -12.26 -29.27 12.00
CA VAL A 238 -13.04 -28.10 12.41
C VAL A 238 -12.20 -27.15 13.27
N GLU A 239 -11.38 -27.68 14.19
CA GLU A 239 -10.45 -26.89 14.98
C GLU A 239 -9.45 -26.15 14.10
N GLU A 240 -8.77 -26.85 13.20
CA GLU A 240 -7.82 -26.28 12.25
C GLU A 240 -8.49 -25.23 11.34
N TYR A 241 -9.71 -25.49 10.88
CA TYR A 241 -10.49 -24.54 10.10
C TYR A 241 -10.77 -23.25 10.89
N LEU A 242 -11.31 -23.36 12.12
CA LEU A 242 -11.62 -22.20 12.96
C LEU A 242 -10.36 -21.40 13.29
N GLN A 243 -9.27 -22.05 13.67
CA GLN A 243 -7.99 -21.37 13.96
C GLN A 243 -7.48 -20.62 12.72
N LYS A 244 -7.57 -21.24 11.55
CA LYS A 244 -7.16 -20.61 10.28
C LYS A 244 -8.01 -19.37 9.97
N GLU A 245 -9.34 -19.47 10.11
CA GLU A 245 -10.26 -18.37 9.81
C GLU A 245 -10.05 -17.13 10.67
N ILE A 246 -9.72 -17.30 11.96
CA ILE A 246 -9.55 -16.16 12.85
C ILE A 246 -8.11 -15.65 12.98
N LYS A 247 -7.11 -16.42 12.48
CA LYS A 247 -5.69 -16.12 12.65
C LYS A 247 -5.32 -14.70 12.22
N GLY A 248 -5.80 -14.29 11.05
CA GLY A 248 -5.52 -12.96 10.51
C GLY A 248 -6.13 -11.84 11.38
N ALA A 249 -7.40 -11.98 11.74
CA ALA A 249 -8.09 -11.01 12.58
C ALA A 249 -7.47 -10.94 14.00
N LEU A 250 -7.15 -12.10 14.57
CA LEU A 250 -6.51 -12.16 15.89
C LEU A 250 -5.15 -11.46 15.88
N LYS A 251 -4.27 -11.79 14.90
CA LYS A 251 -2.95 -11.13 14.74
C LYS A 251 -3.12 -9.61 14.57
N HIS A 252 -4.05 -9.18 13.72
CA HIS A 252 -4.31 -7.77 13.44
C HIS A 252 -4.74 -7.00 14.71
N TYR A 253 -5.76 -7.47 15.41
CA TYR A 253 -6.26 -6.77 16.60
C TYR A 253 -5.32 -6.91 17.81
N GLU A 254 -4.53 -7.99 17.89
CA GLU A 254 -3.45 -8.10 18.87
C GLU A 254 -2.39 -7.03 18.64
N SER A 255 -1.91 -6.86 17.40
CA SER A 255 -0.95 -5.83 17.06
C SER A 255 -1.50 -4.43 17.35
N GLN A 256 -2.74 -4.16 16.96
CA GLN A 256 -3.39 -2.88 17.28
C GLN A 256 -3.47 -2.61 18.78
N ALA A 257 -3.92 -3.57 19.57
CA ALA A 257 -4.15 -3.38 20.99
C ALA A 257 -2.86 -3.32 21.83
N THR A 258 -1.82 -4.08 21.45
CA THR A 258 -0.60 -4.27 22.26
C THR A 258 0.59 -3.48 21.76
N LYS A 259 0.59 -3.04 20.48
CA LYS A 259 1.67 -2.30 19.83
C LYS A 259 1.20 -0.93 19.33
N HIS A 260 0.27 -0.88 18.37
CA HIS A 260 -0.14 0.34 17.66
C HIS A 260 -0.68 1.44 18.57
N TYR A 261 -1.59 1.09 19.50
CA TYR A 261 -2.19 2.01 20.48
C TYR A 261 -1.61 1.83 21.88
N ASN A 262 -0.33 1.46 21.98
CA ASN A 262 0.37 1.31 23.25
C ASN A 262 1.42 2.43 23.43
N LEU A 263 1.22 3.30 24.40
CA LEU A 263 2.13 4.42 24.69
C LEU A 263 3.52 3.97 25.15
N ASP A 264 3.62 2.76 25.73
CA ASP A 264 4.88 2.23 26.25
C ASP A 264 5.66 1.40 25.23
N PHE A 265 5.06 1.12 24.05
CA PHE A 265 5.71 0.36 22.98
C PHE A 265 6.54 1.30 22.10
N ASP A 266 7.87 1.17 22.13
CA ASP A 266 8.79 1.92 21.28
C ASP A 266 10.05 1.07 21.00
N PRO A 267 9.99 0.14 20.04
CA PRO A 267 11.10 -0.76 19.75
C PRO A 267 12.25 -0.08 18.98
N ARG A 268 11.98 1.08 18.34
CA ARG A 268 12.92 1.73 17.45
C ARG A 268 14.21 2.15 18.14
N ALA A 269 14.11 2.78 19.30
CA ALA A 269 15.26 3.32 20.02
C ALA A 269 16.31 2.24 20.35
N GLU A 270 15.87 1.02 20.66
CA GLU A 270 16.74 -0.10 20.99
C GLU A 270 17.27 -0.83 19.74
N ILE A 271 16.47 -0.88 18.66
CA ILE A 271 16.79 -1.66 17.46
C ILE A 271 17.63 -0.83 16.48
N VAL A 272 17.14 0.32 16.04
CA VAL A 272 17.79 1.13 14.98
C VAL A 272 19.01 1.85 15.52
N GLY A 273 18.88 2.45 16.71
CA GLY A 273 20.00 3.11 17.40
C GLY A 273 20.45 4.42 16.76
N ASP A 274 19.55 5.05 15.96
CA ASP A 274 19.75 6.37 15.40
C ASP A 274 19.29 7.47 16.39
N ASP A 275 19.73 8.69 16.18
CA ASP A 275 19.16 9.87 16.85
C ASP A 275 17.89 10.32 16.10
N TYR A 276 16.73 9.82 16.56
CA TYR A 276 15.45 10.03 15.85
C TYR A 276 15.11 11.53 15.67
N ASP A 277 15.44 12.37 16.63
CA ASP A 277 15.14 13.81 16.58
C ASP A 277 16.06 14.57 15.63
N ASN A 278 17.16 13.96 15.23
CA ASN A 278 18.11 14.52 14.26
C ASN A 278 17.74 14.15 12.82
N TYR A 279 16.88 14.92 12.20
CA TYR A 279 16.50 14.73 10.80
C TYR A 279 17.63 14.98 9.78
N ASN A 280 18.80 15.44 10.21
CA ASN A 280 19.99 15.57 9.35
C ASN A 280 20.81 14.28 9.30
N GLU A 281 20.61 13.37 10.23
CA GLU A 281 21.24 12.04 10.20
C GLU A 281 20.62 11.21 9.07
N LYS A 282 21.50 10.66 8.20
CA LYS A 282 21.07 9.91 7.00
C LYS A 282 21.57 8.47 6.99
N PHE A 283 22.72 8.23 7.61
CA PHE A 283 23.44 6.96 7.53
C PHE A 283 23.17 6.08 8.75
N TYR A 284 22.06 5.39 8.73
CA TYR A 284 21.61 4.41 9.72
C TYR A 284 20.82 3.30 9.01
N GLY A 285 20.49 2.25 9.73
CA GLY A 285 19.81 1.10 9.14
C GLY A 285 20.78 0.00 8.74
N ASN A 286 20.33 -0.88 7.86
CA ASN A 286 21.11 -2.02 7.35
C ASN A 286 20.63 -2.43 5.94
N ASN A 287 21.25 -3.47 5.37
CA ASN A 287 20.88 -4.03 4.07
C ASN A 287 19.93 -5.24 4.15
N HIS A 288 19.18 -5.41 5.24
CA HIS A 288 18.16 -6.45 5.39
C HIS A 288 16.82 -5.96 4.80
N TYR A 289 16.79 -5.75 3.50
CA TYR A 289 15.67 -5.12 2.79
C TYR A 289 14.40 -5.99 2.67
N GLU A 290 14.45 -7.25 3.08
CA GLU A 290 13.26 -8.10 3.21
C GLU A 290 12.55 -7.84 4.55
N GLY A 291 13.31 -7.75 5.64
CA GLY A 291 12.79 -7.54 6.98
C GLY A 291 11.94 -8.71 7.50
N PRO A 292 11.25 -8.54 8.64
CA PRO A 292 10.46 -9.60 9.26
C PRO A 292 9.15 -9.95 8.53
N ASP A 293 8.55 -9.01 7.79
CA ASP A 293 7.34 -9.24 6.99
C ASP A 293 7.42 -8.46 5.66
N ALA A 294 7.78 -9.18 4.60
CA ALA A 294 7.89 -8.65 3.25
C ALA A 294 6.61 -8.80 2.42
N SER A 295 5.50 -9.25 3.00
CA SER A 295 4.29 -9.62 2.25
C SER A 295 3.74 -8.47 1.42
N HIS A 296 3.60 -7.29 2.02
CA HIS A 296 3.02 -6.13 1.34
C HIS A 296 3.94 -5.59 0.23
N GLY A 297 5.21 -5.35 0.51
CA GLY A 297 6.14 -4.82 -0.48
C GLY A 297 6.46 -5.80 -1.62
N THR A 298 6.48 -7.12 -1.36
CA THR A 298 6.61 -8.16 -2.40
C THR A 298 5.39 -8.13 -3.32
N HIS A 299 4.18 -8.00 -2.75
CA HIS A 299 2.94 -7.92 -3.54
C HIS A 299 2.90 -6.66 -4.42
N VAL A 300 3.24 -5.52 -3.87
CA VAL A 300 3.39 -4.23 -4.58
C VAL A 300 4.42 -4.35 -5.71
N SER A 301 5.58 -4.94 -5.44
CA SER A 301 6.65 -5.15 -6.42
C SER A 301 6.20 -6.05 -7.58
N GLY A 302 5.44 -7.10 -7.28
CA GLY A 302 4.85 -8.00 -8.27
C GLY A 302 3.87 -7.29 -9.20
N ILE A 303 3.06 -6.36 -8.70
CA ILE A 303 2.14 -5.55 -9.52
C ILE A 303 2.91 -4.65 -10.50
N ILE A 304 4.06 -4.10 -10.07
CA ILE A 304 4.90 -3.26 -10.94
C ILE A 304 5.64 -4.10 -11.96
N ALA A 305 6.40 -5.11 -11.52
CA ALA A 305 7.46 -5.74 -12.31
C ALA A 305 7.50 -7.27 -12.26
N GLY A 306 6.53 -7.93 -11.61
CA GLY A 306 6.44 -9.40 -11.60
C GLY A 306 6.46 -9.97 -13.02
N TYR A 307 6.98 -11.17 -13.20
CA TYR A 307 6.95 -11.85 -14.50
C TYR A 307 6.49 -13.29 -14.32
N PRO A 308 5.88 -13.91 -15.36
CA PRO A 308 5.38 -15.28 -15.27
C PRO A 308 6.51 -16.25 -14.94
N HIS A 309 6.27 -17.15 -13.98
CA HIS A 309 7.21 -18.18 -13.57
C HIS A 309 6.51 -19.52 -13.41
N GLY A 310 7.09 -20.59 -13.98
CA GLY A 310 6.46 -21.91 -13.96
C GLY A 310 5.08 -21.90 -14.63
N ASN A 311 4.06 -22.30 -13.89
CA ASN A 311 2.65 -22.30 -14.34
C ASN A 311 1.89 -21.02 -13.92
N GLU A 312 2.56 -20.08 -13.28
CA GLU A 312 1.92 -18.85 -12.82
C GLU A 312 1.78 -17.84 -13.95
N VAL A 313 0.59 -17.23 -14.04
CA VAL A 313 0.24 -16.30 -15.12
C VAL A 313 0.35 -14.83 -14.70
N GLN A 314 0.64 -14.57 -13.41
CA GLN A 314 0.79 -13.21 -12.91
C GLN A 314 1.97 -12.51 -13.59
N TYR A 315 1.75 -11.27 -13.99
CA TYR A 315 2.79 -10.36 -14.47
C TYR A 315 2.46 -8.92 -14.07
N GLY A 316 3.50 -8.13 -13.84
CA GLY A 316 3.35 -6.71 -13.50
C GLY A 316 3.13 -5.85 -14.74
N VAL A 317 2.60 -4.64 -14.52
CA VAL A 317 2.30 -3.68 -15.61
C VAL A 317 3.58 -3.33 -16.39
N ALA A 318 4.72 -3.20 -15.71
CA ALA A 318 6.02 -2.85 -16.28
C ALA A 318 7.01 -4.03 -16.34
N HIS A 319 6.54 -5.28 -16.36
CA HIS A 319 7.36 -6.48 -16.27
C HIS A 319 8.49 -6.58 -17.31
N LYS A 320 8.35 -5.94 -18.47
CA LYS A 320 9.38 -5.94 -19.52
C LYS A 320 10.44 -4.86 -19.34
N VAL A 321 10.21 -3.85 -18.50
CA VAL A 321 11.00 -2.61 -18.55
C VAL A 321 11.43 -2.07 -17.18
N ALA A 322 10.77 -2.48 -16.09
CA ALA A 322 11.07 -1.99 -14.75
C ALA A 322 12.07 -2.87 -14.01
N LYS A 323 12.86 -2.23 -13.14
CA LYS A 323 13.67 -2.85 -12.09
C LYS A 323 13.25 -2.28 -10.74
N ILE A 324 13.02 -3.13 -9.76
CA ILE A 324 12.59 -2.76 -8.41
C ILE A 324 13.80 -2.52 -7.53
N MET A 325 13.91 -1.30 -6.99
CA MET A 325 14.80 -0.94 -5.89
C MET A 325 13.97 -1.03 -4.61
N THR A 326 14.38 -1.87 -3.67
CA THR A 326 13.65 -2.04 -2.41
C THR A 326 14.15 -1.05 -1.36
N VAL A 327 13.23 -0.32 -0.73
CA VAL A 327 13.56 0.63 0.34
C VAL A 327 12.61 0.40 1.50
N ARG A 328 13.10 -0.31 2.53
CA ARG A 328 12.30 -0.65 3.68
C ARG A 328 12.25 0.52 4.66
N ALA A 329 11.06 1.07 4.89
CA ALA A 329 10.82 2.21 5.77
C ALA A 329 9.46 2.15 6.49
N VAL A 330 8.67 1.09 6.29
CA VAL A 330 7.31 0.95 6.81
C VAL A 330 7.22 -0.31 7.68
N PRO A 331 6.99 -0.19 8.98
CA PRO A 331 6.74 -1.32 9.88
C PRO A 331 5.27 -1.77 9.85
N ASP A 332 4.91 -2.83 10.59
CA ASP A 332 3.52 -3.06 11.01
C ASP A 332 3.11 -1.95 12.00
N GLY A 333 2.51 -0.89 11.47
CA GLY A 333 2.23 0.38 12.14
C GLY A 333 2.41 1.57 11.19
N ASP A 334 2.65 2.78 11.74
CA ASP A 334 2.89 3.94 10.90
C ASP A 334 4.39 4.17 10.66
N GLU A 335 4.71 4.43 9.41
CA GLU A 335 6.03 4.93 9.01
C GLU A 335 6.43 6.20 9.76
N ARG A 336 7.73 6.38 10.02
CA ARG A 336 8.25 7.60 10.65
C ARG A 336 8.72 8.61 9.61
N ASP A 337 8.46 9.90 9.83
CA ASP A 337 8.75 10.98 8.89
C ASP A 337 10.23 11.06 8.51
N LYS A 338 11.16 10.81 9.46
CA LYS A 338 12.61 10.77 9.22
C LYS A 338 12.97 9.68 8.22
N ASP A 339 12.43 8.47 8.41
CA ASP A 339 12.70 7.33 7.53
C ASP A 339 12.16 7.55 6.13
N VAL A 340 10.93 8.07 6.02
CA VAL A 340 10.33 8.41 4.72
C VAL A 340 11.16 9.47 3.98
N ALA A 341 11.58 10.52 4.67
CA ALA A 341 12.40 11.57 4.05
C ALA A 341 13.76 11.03 3.56
N ASN A 342 14.42 10.19 4.35
CA ASN A 342 15.69 9.56 3.97
C ASN A 342 15.51 8.49 2.88
N ALA A 343 14.46 7.69 2.94
CA ALA A 343 14.11 6.70 1.91
C ALA A 343 13.88 7.35 0.54
N ILE A 344 13.15 8.47 0.49
CA ILE A 344 12.96 9.25 -0.75
C ILE A 344 14.32 9.72 -1.30
N ARG A 345 15.18 10.31 -0.46
CA ARG A 345 16.49 10.81 -0.88
C ARG A 345 17.40 9.69 -1.36
N TYR A 346 17.50 8.59 -0.60
CA TYR A 346 18.26 7.41 -0.95
C TYR A 346 17.87 6.88 -2.34
N ALA A 347 16.59 6.63 -2.55
CA ALA A 347 16.11 6.09 -3.82
C ALA A 347 16.38 7.03 -5.00
N VAL A 348 16.23 8.35 -4.80
CA VAL A 348 16.55 9.38 -5.81
C VAL A 348 18.03 9.39 -6.15
N ASP A 349 18.91 9.36 -5.13
CA ASP A 349 20.36 9.41 -5.29
C ASP A 349 20.91 8.16 -5.97
N ASN A 350 20.27 7.00 -5.74
CA ASN A 350 20.59 5.72 -6.38
C ASN A 350 19.87 5.49 -7.73
N GLY A 351 19.26 6.54 -8.30
CA GLY A 351 18.81 6.55 -9.69
C GLY A 351 17.38 6.08 -9.96
N ALA A 352 16.56 5.89 -8.93
CA ALA A 352 15.13 5.66 -9.11
C ALA A 352 14.48 6.83 -9.89
N LYS A 353 13.61 6.50 -10.85
CA LYS A 353 12.85 7.47 -11.63
C LYS A 353 11.42 7.62 -11.13
N ILE A 354 10.89 6.59 -10.49
CA ILE A 354 9.56 6.54 -9.92
C ILE A 354 9.70 6.01 -8.50
N LEU A 355 9.00 6.61 -7.55
CA LEU A 355 8.86 6.10 -6.19
C LEU A 355 7.41 5.69 -5.96
N ASN A 356 7.19 4.43 -5.62
CA ASN A 356 5.89 3.93 -5.17
C ASN A 356 5.82 3.99 -3.65
N MET A 357 4.79 4.65 -3.14
CA MET A 357 4.53 4.88 -1.72
C MET A 357 3.14 4.36 -1.37
N SER A 358 3.05 3.06 -1.08
CA SER A 358 1.80 2.36 -0.75
C SER A 358 1.46 2.42 0.74
N PHE A 359 1.68 3.56 1.38
CA PHE A 359 1.47 3.81 2.80
C PHE A 359 0.92 5.21 3.07
N GLY A 360 0.62 5.49 4.31
CA GLY A 360 0.29 6.83 4.79
C GLY A 360 -0.41 6.85 6.14
N LYS A 361 -0.52 8.04 6.74
CA LYS A 361 -1.00 8.25 8.11
C LYS A 361 -1.78 9.56 8.27
N PRO A 362 -2.65 9.69 9.32
CA PRO A 362 -3.55 10.84 9.47
C PRO A 362 -2.86 12.10 10.02
N VAL A 363 -1.69 11.96 10.62
CA VAL A 363 -0.88 13.04 11.20
C VAL A 363 0.60 12.83 10.85
N SER A 364 1.37 13.92 10.76
CA SER A 364 2.79 13.87 10.40
C SER A 364 3.48 15.08 11.05
N PRO A 365 4.05 14.93 12.25
CA PRO A 365 4.79 16.00 12.95
C PRO A 365 5.96 16.52 12.12
N GLY A 366 6.73 15.61 11.52
CA GLY A 366 7.90 15.90 10.68
C GLY A 366 7.59 16.16 9.20
N LYS A 367 6.33 16.44 8.83
CA LYS A 367 5.88 16.64 7.43
C LYS A 367 6.75 17.59 6.61
N LYS A 368 7.36 18.60 7.25
CA LYS A 368 8.26 19.54 6.57
C LYS A 368 9.46 18.83 5.94
N TYR A 369 10.05 17.88 6.66
CA TYR A 369 11.22 17.13 6.17
C TYR A 369 10.85 16.20 5.03
N VAL A 370 9.66 15.60 5.10
CA VAL A 370 9.10 14.77 4.01
C VAL A 370 8.82 15.64 2.79
N TRP A 371 8.19 16.81 2.94
CA TRP A 371 7.98 17.75 1.84
C TRP A 371 9.29 18.25 1.20
N ASP A 372 10.33 18.48 1.99
CA ASP A 372 11.65 18.87 1.46
C ASP A 372 12.31 17.73 0.69
N ALA A 373 12.11 16.46 1.11
CA ALA A 373 12.52 15.30 0.34
C ALA A 373 11.71 15.13 -0.96
N MET A 374 10.40 15.40 -0.94
CA MET A 374 9.54 15.40 -2.14
C MET A 374 9.96 16.48 -3.15
N LYS A 375 10.27 17.69 -2.69
CA LYS A 375 10.83 18.77 -3.54
C LYS A 375 12.20 18.38 -4.11
N TYR A 376 13.03 17.70 -3.32
CA TYR A 376 14.29 17.16 -3.80
C TYR A 376 14.06 16.17 -4.94
N ALA A 377 13.14 15.22 -4.78
CA ALA A 377 12.76 14.27 -5.83
C ALA A 377 12.24 15.00 -7.09
N GLU A 378 11.41 16.05 -6.93
CA GLU A 378 10.96 16.89 -8.05
C GLU A 378 12.12 17.56 -8.77
N SER A 379 13.07 18.15 -8.03
CA SER A 379 14.26 18.80 -8.60
C SER A 379 15.16 17.85 -9.40
N LYS A 380 15.11 16.55 -9.07
CA LYS A 380 15.84 15.48 -9.78
C LYS A 380 15.01 14.83 -10.89
N GLY A 381 13.80 15.30 -11.12
CA GLY A 381 12.90 14.78 -12.16
C GLY A 381 12.41 13.36 -11.86
N VAL A 382 12.13 13.04 -10.60
CA VAL A 382 11.57 11.77 -10.14
C VAL A 382 10.06 11.92 -9.95
N LEU A 383 9.28 10.92 -10.34
CA LEU A 383 7.82 10.87 -10.16
C LEU A 383 7.48 10.15 -8.84
N LEU A 384 6.58 10.71 -8.07
CA LEU A 384 6.05 10.12 -6.86
C LEU A 384 4.65 9.55 -7.13
N VAL A 385 4.40 8.30 -6.77
CA VAL A 385 3.08 7.66 -6.90
C VAL A 385 2.65 7.18 -5.52
N LYS A 386 1.50 7.64 -5.05
CA LYS A 386 1.05 7.45 -3.67
C LYS A 386 -0.36 6.89 -3.58
N ALA A 387 -0.58 5.94 -2.68
CA ALA A 387 -1.90 5.43 -2.32
C ALA A 387 -2.76 6.50 -1.61
N ALA A 388 -4.05 6.60 -1.95
CA ALA A 388 -4.96 7.57 -1.35
C ALA A 388 -5.36 7.25 0.10
N GLY A 389 -5.24 5.98 0.53
CA GLY A 389 -5.68 5.47 1.84
C GLY A 389 -7.00 4.70 1.77
N ASN A 390 -7.31 3.96 2.84
CA ASN A 390 -8.34 2.91 2.86
C ASN A 390 -9.43 3.14 3.92
N ASP A 391 -9.72 4.39 4.26
CA ASP A 391 -10.62 4.76 5.36
C ASP A 391 -12.01 5.18 4.90
N ASN A 392 -12.29 5.11 3.57
CA ASN A 392 -13.53 5.61 2.96
C ASN A 392 -13.80 7.09 3.29
N GLN A 393 -12.74 7.93 3.27
CA GLN A 393 -12.79 9.31 3.69
C GLN A 393 -12.56 10.28 2.54
N ASN A 394 -13.19 11.46 2.65
CA ASN A 394 -12.91 12.62 1.82
C ASN A 394 -11.60 13.29 2.27
N LEU A 395 -10.57 13.30 1.42
CA LEU A 395 -9.24 13.82 1.76
C LEU A 395 -9.21 15.34 2.00
N ALA A 396 -10.24 16.08 1.62
CA ALA A 396 -10.36 17.49 1.97
C ALA A 396 -10.67 17.72 3.47
N GLU A 397 -11.30 16.75 4.11
CA GLU A 397 -11.66 16.77 5.53
C GLU A 397 -10.66 15.99 6.39
N HIS A 398 -10.13 14.91 5.82
CA HIS A 398 -9.24 13.96 6.49
C HIS A 398 -7.93 13.84 5.74
N HIS A 399 -6.91 14.61 6.17
CA HIS A 399 -5.58 14.55 5.57
C HIS A 399 -4.97 13.16 5.70
N TYR A 400 -4.25 12.72 4.66
CA TYR A 400 -3.52 11.47 4.63
C TYR A 400 -2.10 11.73 4.09
N PHE A 401 -1.11 11.71 5.00
CA PHE A 401 0.28 12.06 4.70
C PHE A 401 1.06 10.85 4.13
N PRO A 402 2.10 11.08 3.31
CA PRO A 402 2.50 12.37 2.77
C PRO A 402 1.46 12.92 1.78
N THR A 403 1.28 14.24 1.79
CA THR A 403 0.36 14.93 0.87
C THR A 403 1.09 15.98 0.07
N SER A 404 0.65 16.23 -1.17
CA SER A 404 1.18 17.29 -2.02
C SER A 404 0.61 18.69 -1.70
N PHE A 405 -0.38 18.79 -0.82
CA PHE A 405 -0.96 20.08 -0.40
C PHE A 405 -0.66 20.36 1.07
N MET A 406 -0.24 21.59 1.41
CA MET A 406 -0.08 21.97 2.81
C MET A 406 -1.44 22.02 3.52
N LYS A 407 -2.45 22.59 2.83
CA LYS A 407 -3.86 22.64 3.26
C LYS A 407 -4.75 22.24 2.09
N PRO A 408 -5.91 21.61 2.34
CA PRO A 408 -6.86 21.25 1.27
C PRO A 408 -7.35 22.48 0.48
N SER A 409 -7.36 23.66 1.11
CA SER A 409 -7.76 24.93 0.49
C SER A 409 -6.74 25.50 -0.48
N ASP A 410 -5.46 25.04 -0.45
CA ASP A 410 -4.40 25.61 -1.29
C ASP A 410 -4.69 25.38 -2.76
N ASP A 411 -4.52 26.41 -3.59
CA ASP A 411 -4.77 26.31 -5.03
C ASP A 411 -3.72 25.48 -5.76
N LYS A 412 -2.49 25.41 -5.23
CA LYS A 412 -1.36 24.73 -5.84
C LYS A 412 -0.75 23.70 -4.91
N PRO A 413 -0.33 22.56 -5.44
CA PRO A 413 0.42 21.58 -4.66
C PRO A 413 1.85 22.10 -4.37
N ILE A 414 2.47 21.53 -3.32
CA ILE A 414 3.87 21.77 -2.93
C ILE A 414 4.82 21.22 -4.01
N VAL A 415 4.45 20.11 -4.63
CA VAL A 415 5.16 19.43 -5.72
C VAL A 415 4.19 19.05 -6.84
N SER A 416 4.65 19.17 -8.09
CA SER A 416 3.84 18.87 -9.28
C SER A 416 4.05 17.46 -9.83
N ASN A 417 5.03 16.74 -9.30
CA ASN A 417 5.47 15.40 -9.73
C ASN A 417 4.87 14.26 -8.90
N MET A 418 3.75 14.46 -8.25
CA MET A 418 3.07 13.43 -7.44
C MET A 418 1.74 13.05 -8.06
N ILE A 419 1.44 11.74 -8.08
CA ILE A 419 0.14 11.16 -8.46
C ILE A 419 -0.44 10.45 -7.24
N VAL A 420 -1.63 10.86 -6.80
CA VAL A 420 -2.38 10.21 -5.72
C VAL A 420 -3.43 9.29 -6.34
N VAL A 421 -3.46 8.03 -5.90
CA VAL A 421 -4.20 6.95 -6.57
C VAL A 421 -5.26 6.36 -5.67
N GLY A 422 -6.53 6.43 -6.09
CA GLY A 422 -7.65 5.71 -5.50
C GLY A 422 -7.81 4.31 -6.07
N ALA A 423 -8.49 3.42 -5.35
CA ALA A 423 -8.71 2.04 -5.76
C ALA A 423 -10.05 1.85 -6.48
N SER A 424 -10.01 1.20 -7.66
CA SER A 424 -11.19 0.72 -8.37
C SER A 424 -11.35 -0.79 -8.27
N THR A 425 -12.57 -1.26 -8.58
CA THR A 425 -12.94 -2.67 -8.62
C THR A 425 -13.05 -3.17 -10.07
N ASN A 426 -13.25 -4.47 -10.24
CA ASN A 426 -13.57 -5.09 -11.53
C ASN A 426 -15.07 -5.00 -11.89
N ASP A 427 -15.91 -4.47 -10.99
CA ASP A 427 -17.35 -4.28 -11.21
C ASP A 427 -17.62 -2.85 -11.70
N LYS A 428 -18.15 -2.73 -12.92
CA LYS A 428 -18.43 -1.43 -13.55
C LYS A 428 -19.57 -0.65 -12.85
N ASP A 429 -20.44 -1.32 -12.12
CA ASP A 429 -21.60 -0.73 -11.44
C ASP A 429 -21.25 -0.31 -9.99
N PHE A 430 -20.16 -0.88 -9.41
CA PHE A 430 -19.58 -0.54 -8.12
C PHE A 430 -18.09 -0.18 -8.26
N LEU A 431 -17.79 0.76 -9.15
CA LEU A 431 -16.43 1.00 -9.66
C LEU A 431 -15.44 1.49 -8.61
N ARG A 432 -15.83 2.30 -7.61
CA ARG A 432 -14.97 2.66 -6.49
C ARG A 432 -14.93 1.51 -5.47
N ALA A 433 -13.74 1.07 -5.09
CA ALA A 433 -13.60 0.17 -3.94
C ALA A 433 -14.09 0.87 -2.67
N GLY A 434 -14.98 0.21 -1.93
CA GLY A 434 -15.70 0.82 -0.81
C GLY A 434 -14.82 1.44 0.28
N PHE A 435 -13.62 0.91 0.45
CA PHE A 435 -12.61 1.43 1.39
C PHE A 435 -11.83 2.64 0.85
N SER A 436 -11.77 2.85 -0.47
CA SER A 436 -10.87 3.87 -1.04
C SER A 436 -11.20 5.28 -0.58
N ASN A 437 -10.20 6.02 -0.09
CA ASN A 437 -10.31 7.46 0.07
C ASN A 437 -10.52 8.13 -1.28
N TYR A 438 -11.14 9.31 -1.27
CA TYR A 438 -11.56 10.04 -2.46
C TYR A 438 -11.50 11.56 -2.26
N ASN A 439 -11.38 12.30 -3.33
CA ASN A 439 -11.62 13.75 -3.40
C ASN A 439 -11.36 14.26 -4.81
N GLY A 440 -12.22 15.12 -5.35
CA GLY A 440 -12.12 15.71 -6.69
C GLY A 440 -10.88 16.57 -6.98
N LYS A 441 -10.08 16.91 -5.96
CA LYS A 441 -8.85 17.70 -6.07
C LYS A 441 -7.60 16.96 -5.60
N MET A 442 -7.72 16.13 -4.55
CA MET A 442 -6.59 15.52 -3.87
C MET A 442 -6.29 14.09 -4.30
N VAL A 443 -7.20 13.46 -5.04
CA VAL A 443 -6.98 12.17 -5.73
C VAL A 443 -6.86 12.46 -7.22
N ASP A 444 -5.75 12.10 -7.83
CA ASP A 444 -5.51 12.38 -9.25
C ASP A 444 -6.27 11.40 -10.17
N VAL A 445 -6.17 10.10 -9.89
CA VAL A 445 -6.73 9.03 -10.72
C VAL A 445 -7.21 7.86 -9.86
N PHE A 446 -8.03 6.99 -10.46
CA PHE A 446 -8.29 5.66 -9.93
C PHE A 446 -7.56 4.60 -10.77
N ALA A 447 -7.20 3.48 -10.12
CA ALA A 447 -6.63 2.30 -10.76
C ALA A 447 -7.13 1.02 -10.05
N PRO A 448 -7.05 -0.16 -10.70
CA PRO A 448 -7.38 -1.44 -10.09
C PRO A 448 -6.71 -1.65 -8.74
N GLY A 449 -7.50 -1.85 -7.69
CA GLY A 449 -7.01 -1.98 -6.32
C GLY A 449 -7.77 -2.95 -5.44
N GLN A 450 -8.82 -3.60 -5.96
CA GLN A 450 -9.56 -4.63 -5.24
C GLN A 450 -9.34 -5.99 -5.90
N GLU A 451 -9.08 -7.02 -5.09
CA GLU A 451 -8.83 -8.38 -5.57
C GLU A 451 -7.69 -8.44 -6.61
N ILE A 452 -6.55 -7.86 -6.27
CA ILE A 452 -5.36 -7.87 -7.11
C ILE A 452 -4.48 -9.05 -6.75
N TYR A 453 -4.22 -9.91 -7.73
CA TYR A 453 -3.39 -11.11 -7.58
C TYR A 453 -1.92 -10.78 -7.88
N SER A 454 -1.03 -11.05 -6.94
CA SER A 454 0.40 -10.79 -7.09
C SER A 454 1.25 -11.66 -6.16
N ALA A 455 2.58 -11.56 -6.32
CA ALA A 455 3.58 -12.28 -5.53
C ALA A 455 3.50 -11.94 -4.03
N VAL A 456 3.72 -12.94 -3.18
CA VAL A 456 3.94 -12.80 -1.74
C VAL A 456 5.07 -13.75 -1.33
N PRO A 457 5.71 -13.58 -0.16
CA PRO A 457 6.83 -14.42 0.27
C PRO A 457 6.59 -15.93 0.18
N ASP A 458 7.68 -16.69 0.22
CA ASP A 458 7.72 -18.17 0.06
C ASP A 458 7.32 -18.64 -1.35
N ALA A 459 7.66 -17.87 -2.38
CA ALA A 459 7.31 -18.16 -3.78
C ALA A 459 5.80 -18.36 -4.00
N LYS A 460 4.95 -17.68 -3.21
CA LYS A 460 3.50 -17.76 -3.28
C LYS A 460 2.89 -16.56 -3.98
N TYR A 461 1.60 -16.64 -4.25
CA TYR A 461 0.79 -15.58 -4.85
C TYR A 461 -0.57 -15.51 -4.15
N GLU A 462 -1.03 -14.30 -3.85
CA GLU A 462 -2.29 -14.08 -3.16
C GLU A 462 -3.07 -12.91 -3.75
N TYR A 463 -4.37 -12.86 -3.46
CA TYR A 463 -5.21 -11.70 -3.73
C TYR A 463 -5.17 -10.74 -2.54
N LEU A 464 -4.69 -9.52 -2.76
CA LEU A 464 -4.82 -8.44 -1.79
C LEU A 464 -5.67 -7.31 -2.35
N GLN A 465 -6.07 -6.39 -1.46
CA GLN A 465 -6.87 -5.21 -1.83
C GLN A 465 -6.41 -4.00 -1.05
N GLY A 466 -6.52 -2.84 -1.67
CA GLY A 466 -6.14 -1.55 -1.09
C GLY A 466 -5.78 -0.53 -2.16
N THR A 467 -5.76 0.73 -1.79
CA THR A 467 -5.11 1.77 -2.60
C THR A 467 -3.62 1.50 -2.73
N SER A 468 -3.06 0.69 -1.83
CA SER A 468 -1.71 0.12 -1.90
C SER A 468 -1.48 -0.77 -3.12
N MET A 469 -2.51 -1.41 -3.68
CA MET A 469 -2.44 -2.22 -4.90
C MET A 469 -2.74 -1.38 -6.14
N ALA A 470 -3.49 -0.29 -6.00
CA ALA A 470 -3.77 0.66 -7.08
C ALA A 470 -2.57 1.54 -7.43
N SER A 471 -1.82 2.02 -6.43
CA SER A 471 -0.61 2.83 -6.61
C SER A 471 0.45 2.15 -7.50
N PRO A 472 0.85 0.88 -7.27
CA PRO A 472 1.84 0.19 -8.10
C PRO A 472 1.36 -0.06 -9.54
N VAL A 473 0.06 -0.18 -9.79
CA VAL A 473 -0.47 -0.23 -11.16
C VAL A 473 -0.14 1.07 -11.91
N VAL A 474 -0.31 2.23 -11.26
CA VAL A 474 0.02 3.54 -11.84
C VAL A 474 1.54 3.73 -11.95
N ALA A 475 2.31 3.30 -10.95
CA ALA A 475 3.78 3.34 -11.01
C ALA A 475 4.33 2.50 -12.17
N GLY A 476 3.76 1.30 -12.39
CA GLY A 476 4.07 0.46 -13.54
C GLY A 476 3.68 1.11 -14.87
N ALA A 477 2.49 1.72 -14.94
CA ALA A 477 2.06 2.45 -16.14
C ALA A 477 3.01 3.61 -16.47
N ALA A 478 3.42 4.39 -15.48
CA ALA A 478 4.39 5.45 -15.62
C ALA A 478 5.77 4.92 -16.09
N ALA A 479 6.21 3.78 -15.54
CA ALA A 479 7.46 3.14 -15.94
C ALA A 479 7.45 2.70 -17.40
N VAL A 480 6.33 2.15 -17.91
CA VAL A 480 6.18 1.80 -19.33
C VAL A 480 6.31 3.05 -20.22
N LEU A 481 5.58 4.12 -19.89
CA LEU A 481 5.68 5.38 -20.66
C LEU A 481 7.11 5.91 -20.68
N TRP A 482 7.78 5.91 -19.54
CA TRP A 482 9.15 6.43 -19.44
C TRP A 482 10.18 5.57 -20.12
N ALA A 483 10.03 4.24 -20.06
CA ALA A 483 10.93 3.30 -20.73
C ALA A 483 10.98 3.52 -22.23
N TYR A 484 9.81 3.67 -22.86
CA TYR A 484 9.72 3.85 -24.32
C TYR A 484 9.91 5.31 -24.77
N MET A 485 9.63 6.27 -23.89
CA MET A 485 9.72 7.70 -24.18
C MET A 485 10.56 8.43 -23.11
N PRO A 486 11.88 8.18 -23.05
CA PRO A 486 12.74 8.62 -21.93
C PRO A 486 12.95 10.15 -21.85
N SER A 487 12.51 10.91 -22.82
CA SER A 487 12.58 12.39 -22.81
C SER A 487 11.36 13.05 -22.12
N LEU A 488 10.38 12.27 -21.71
CA LEU A 488 9.23 12.80 -20.96
C LEU A 488 9.65 13.30 -19.57
N THR A 489 9.02 14.37 -19.14
CA THR A 489 9.14 14.83 -17.74
C THR A 489 8.11 14.12 -16.85
N PRO A 490 8.30 14.10 -15.50
CA PRO A 490 7.30 13.57 -14.58
C PRO A 490 5.92 14.20 -14.80
N GLN A 491 5.86 15.51 -15.03
CA GLN A 491 4.61 16.24 -15.26
C GLN A 491 3.92 15.81 -16.56
N GLN A 492 4.69 15.53 -17.64
CA GLN A 492 4.12 15.02 -18.89
C GLN A 492 3.57 13.60 -18.74
N ILE A 493 4.23 12.75 -17.95
CA ILE A 493 3.73 11.41 -17.62
C ILE A 493 2.44 11.52 -16.80
N LYS A 494 2.44 12.35 -15.74
CA LYS A 494 1.24 12.63 -14.94
C LYS A 494 0.11 13.15 -15.83
N GLU A 495 0.38 14.13 -16.69
CA GLU A 495 -0.63 14.69 -17.59
C GLU A 495 -1.22 13.62 -18.52
N ALA A 496 -0.39 12.75 -19.10
CA ALA A 496 -0.87 11.69 -19.99
C ALA A 496 -1.80 10.72 -19.24
N LEU A 497 -1.40 10.26 -18.05
CA LEU A 497 -2.19 9.33 -17.23
C LEU A 497 -3.51 9.96 -16.74
N VAL A 498 -3.50 11.23 -16.31
CA VAL A 498 -4.67 11.92 -15.77
C VAL A 498 -5.70 12.29 -16.86
N LYS A 499 -5.24 12.72 -18.04
CA LYS A 499 -6.12 13.21 -19.12
C LYS A 499 -6.79 12.12 -19.94
N THR A 500 -6.28 10.89 -19.91
CA THR A 500 -6.71 9.84 -20.85
C THR A 500 -7.41 8.65 -20.20
N VAL A 501 -7.97 8.87 -19.03
CA VAL A 501 -8.70 7.85 -18.24
C VAL A 501 -9.98 7.36 -18.94
N ASN A 502 -10.43 6.17 -18.56
CA ASN A 502 -11.79 5.71 -18.83
C ASN A 502 -12.72 6.33 -17.79
N LYS A 503 -13.50 7.35 -18.20
CA LYS A 503 -14.45 8.05 -17.31
C LYS A 503 -15.68 7.21 -17.02
N SER A 504 -16.29 7.43 -15.85
CA SER A 504 -17.55 6.81 -15.46
C SER A 504 -18.41 7.80 -14.68
N THR A 505 -19.72 7.73 -14.88
CA THR A 505 -20.72 8.56 -14.17
C THR A 505 -21.55 7.75 -13.18
N VAL A 506 -21.18 6.48 -12.93
CA VAL A 506 -21.85 5.64 -11.93
C VAL A 506 -21.75 6.26 -10.54
N ASN A 507 -22.65 5.87 -9.65
CA ASN A 507 -22.57 6.30 -8.25
C ASN A 507 -21.27 5.75 -7.62
N ALA A 508 -20.52 6.62 -6.97
CA ALA A 508 -19.27 6.25 -6.32
C ALA A 508 -19.45 5.64 -4.92
N ASN A 509 -20.71 5.55 -4.46
CA ASN A 509 -21.05 5.05 -3.11
C ASN A 509 -20.27 5.73 -1.99
N THR A 510 -20.09 7.05 -2.12
CA THR A 510 -19.57 7.90 -1.05
C THR A 510 -20.70 8.32 -0.11
N ASN A 511 -20.34 8.78 1.10
CA ASN A 511 -21.32 9.34 2.04
C ASN A 511 -22.07 10.56 1.49
N GLU A 512 -21.49 11.24 0.48
CA GLU A 512 -22.05 12.43 -0.18
C GLU A 512 -22.86 12.10 -1.45
N ASN A 513 -23.07 10.81 -1.75
CA ASN A 513 -23.74 10.35 -2.99
C ASN A 513 -23.09 10.90 -4.28
N SER A 514 -21.78 11.08 -4.29
CA SER A 514 -21.05 11.62 -5.43
C SER A 514 -21.01 10.63 -6.59
N ARG A 515 -20.93 11.15 -7.83
CA ARG A 515 -20.62 10.33 -9.01
C ARG A 515 -19.13 10.06 -9.07
N PHE A 516 -18.74 8.94 -9.72
CA PHE A 516 -17.37 8.52 -9.86
C PHE A 516 -16.48 9.58 -10.57
N ASP A 517 -17.03 10.30 -11.55
CA ASP A 517 -16.31 11.36 -12.27
C ASP A 517 -16.09 12.65 -11.44
N GLN A 518 -16.58 12.71 -10.22
CA GLN A 518 -16.45 13.85 -9.31
C GLN A 518 -15.45 13.61 -8.17
N ILE A 519 -15.00 12.38 -7.97
CA ILE A 519 -14.21 11.97 -6.81
C ILE A 519 -12.70 11.87 -7.05
N SER A 520 -12.25 12.28 -8.23
CA SER A 520 -10.85 12.49 -8.57
C SER A 520 -10.70 13.59 -9.61
N VAL A 521 -9.48 14.13 -9.76
CA VAL A 521 -9.14 15.14 -10.79
C VAL A 521 -9.45 14.63 -12.18
N SER A 522 -9.13 13.37 -12.47
CA SER A 522 -9.35 12.76 -13.79
C SER A 522 -10.79 12.35 -14.04
N GLY A 523 -11.54 11.99 -12.99
CA GLY A 523 -12.88 11.45 -13.07
C GLY A 523 -12.96 10.04 -13.68
N GLY A 524 -11.89 9.24 -13.59
CA GLY A 524 -11.87 7.92 -14.21
C GLY A 524 -10.75 6.99 -13.74
N VAL A 525 -10.72 5.80 -14.35
CA VAL A 525 -9.69 4.77 -14.18
C VAL A 525 -8.66 4.91 -15.30
N ILE A 526 -7.36 4.81 -14.98
CA ILE A 526 -6.29 4.98 -15.97
C ILE A 526 -6.41 3.97 -17.11
N ASP A 527 -5.98 4.40 -18.31
CA ASP A 527 -5.82 3.57 -19.51
C ASP A 527 -4.44 3.82 -20.10
N LEU A 528 -3.53 2.87 -19.91
CA LEU A 528 -2.13 3.00 -20.35
C LEU A 528 -1.99 3.10 -21.87
N TYR A 529 -2.87 2.43 -22.63
CA TYR A 529 -2.84 2.53 -24.08
C TYR A 529 -3.19 3.94 -24.56
N LYS A 530 -4.26 4.53 -24.04
CA LYS A 530 -4.62 5.93 -24.35
C LYS A 530 -3.55 6.90 -23.87
N ALA A 531 -2.97 6.67 -22.68
CA ALA A 531 -1.88 7.49 -22.17
C ALA A 531 -0.64 7.40 -23.06
N ALA A 532 -0.29 6.21 -23.56
CA ALA A 532 0.81 6.02 -24.48
C ALA A 532 0.60 6.75 -25.83
N GLN A 533 -0.62 6.68 -26.40
CA GLN A 533 -0.98 7.43 -27.58
C GLN A 533 -0.86 8.94 -27.36
N TYR A 534 -1.46 9.44 -26.27
CA TYR A 534 -1.42 10.85 -25.93
C TYR A 534 0.02 11.36 -25.74
N ALA A 535 0.83 10.65 -24.95
CA ALA A 535 2.21 11.02 -24.69
C ALA A 535 3.06 11.02 -25.98
N TYR A 536 2.88 10.03 -26.84
CA TYR A 536 3.55 9.95 -28.13
C TYR A 536 3.20 11.13 -29.03
N ASP A 537 1.91 11.41 -29.23
CA ASP A 537 1.44 12.42 -30.18
C ASP A 537 1.70 13.86 -29.69
N HIS A 538 1.55 14.13 -28.37
CA HIS A 538 1.63 15.48 -27.84
C HIS A 538 3.03 15.89 -27.39
N PHE A 539 3.84 14.96 -26.91
CA PHE A 539 5.12 15.30 -26.28
C PHE A 539 6.34 14.69 -26.97
N TYR A 540 6.24 13.44 -27.45
CA TYR A 540 7.41 12.72 -27.95
C TYR A 540 7.65 12.97 -29.43
N ASN A 541 6.66 12.77 -30.28
CA ASN A 541 6.79 12.91 -31.75
C ASN A 541 7.07 14.36 -32.16
N LYS A 542 6.50 15.36 -31.48
CA LYS A 542 6.76 16.78 -31.74
C LYS A 542 8.22 17.19 -31.54
N LYS A 543 8.94 16.54 -30.60
CA LYS A 543 10.40 16.81 -30.43
C LYS A 543 11.25 16.25 -31.56
N ALA A 544 10.84 15.16 -32.18
CA ALA A 544 11.53 14.55 -33.32
C ALA A 544 11.43 15.41 -34.60
N HIS A 545 10.41 16.25 -34.72
CA HIS A 545 10.17 17.11 -35.88
C HIS A 545 10.49 18.60 -35.66
N ALA A 546 11.01 18.98 -34.46
CA ALA A 546 11.52 20.33 -34.26
C ALA A 546 12.78 20.52 -35.09
N PRO A 547 12.85 21.55 -35.99
CA PRO A 547 14.04 21.79 -36.84
C PRO A 547 15.25 22.00 -35.91
N GLN A 548 16.29 21.18 -36.10
CA GLN A 548 17.58 21.42 -35.48
C GLN A 548 18.03 22.83 -35.86
N LYS A 549 18.07 23.75 -34.87
CA LYS A 549 18.69 25.07 -35.06
C LYS A 549 20.11 24.82 -35.55
N ALA A 550 20.37 25.14 -36.84
CA ALA A 550 21.68 25.07 -37.44
C ALA A 550 22.70 25.78 -36.52
N LYS A 551 23.69 25.03 -36.06
CA LYS A 551 24.88 25.63 -35.43
C LYS A 551 25.57 26.45 -36.49
N THR A 552 25.30 27.75 -36.55
CA THR A 552 26.06 28.70 -37.38
C THR A 552 27.49 28.68 -36.87
N ALA A 553 28.34 28.02 -37.62
CA ALA A 553 29.77 28.07 -37.44
C ALA A 553 30.22 29.54 -37.58
N LYS A 554 30.65 30.18 -36.50
CA LYS A 554 31.41 31.42 -36.58
C LYS A 554 32.73 31.10 -37.25
N LYS A 555 32.84 31.40 -38.57
CA LYS A 555 34.13 31.52 -39.25
C LYS A 555 34.94 32.61 -38.53
N ALA A 556 36.05 32.21 -37.91
CA ALA A 556 37.08 33.12 -37.50
C ALA A 556 37.63 33.81 -38.77
N LYS A 557 37.51 35.11 -38.86
CA LYS A 557 38.32 35.94 -39.77
C LYS A 557 39.57 36.38 -38.99
N LYS A 558 40.68 36.21 -39.65
CA LYS A 558 42.03 36.63 -39.27
C LYS A 558 42.09 38.08 -38.79
#